data_a33cedfcd28ea2260ed5a9075540f7bd
#
_entry.id   a33cedfcd28ea2260ed5a9075540f7bd
#
_cell.length_a   1.000
_cell.length_b   1.000
_cell.length_c   1.000
_cell.angle_alpha   90.00
_cell.angle_beta   90.00
_cell.angle_gamma   90.00
#
_symmetry.space_group_name_H-M   'P 1'
#
loop_
_entity.id
_entity.type
_entity.pdbx_description
1 polymer ?
#
loop_
_entity_poly.entity_id
_entity_poly.type
_entity_poly.pdbx_seq_one_letter_code
_entity_poly.pdbx_strand_id
1 'polypeptide(L)'
;VKDGDDYIINGQKVFVGSSLGCDFMWTLTVTDTEAKRHENLGWFMIDATLPGITVQPMDLLISGGESGAGSGVKNTVFFDNVRVPSFNLIGGHNQGWKVATTHLELEHGTGGRISRNPVVDRLFDYCKTTNRRGEPITKDPDAREKLIDVHIEQEIVRLFQLRNYWMRHSGISTTYEGPQASYLRKTLGLKMSRHILDILGPASLTFDPELGASEGHMEAHSRAGIIAIHPGGTTDIQKVIMSRRIGIGREVREKAGALG
;
A
#
# COMPACT_ATOMS: atom_id res chain seq x y z
N VAL A 1 -20.91 9.25 -18.29
CA VAL A 1 -22.06 10.05 -18.72
C VAL A 1 -23.31 9.23 -18.50
N LYS A 2 -24.40 9.83 -17.99
CA LYS A 2 -25.69 9.14 -17.84
C LYS A 2 -26.37 9.03 -19.19
N ASP A 3 -26.92 7.85 -19.53
CA ASP A 3 -27.63 7.58 -20.77
C ASP A 3 -28.87 6.72 -20.45
N GLY A 4 -30.04 7.39 -20.35
CA GLY A 4 -31.27 6.75 -19.88
C GLY A 4 -31.15 6.21 -18.46
N ASP A 5 -31.40 4.91 -18.29
CA ASP A 5 -31.28 4.20 -17.03
C ASP A 5 -29.87 3.61 -16.79
N ASP A 6 -28.92 3.93 -17.67
CA ASP A 6 -27.55 3.42 -17.61
C ASP A 6 -26.52 4.55 -17.52
N TYR A 7 -25.27 4.17 -17.34
CA TYR A 7 -24.10 5.03 -17.45
C TYR A 7 -23.13 4.50 -18.50
N ILE A 8 -22.59 5.39 -19.32
CA ILE A 8 -21.49 5.09 -20.24
C ILE A 8 -20.19 5.56 -19.60
N ILE A 9 -19.28 4.62 -19.34
CA ILE A 9 -18.01 4.89 -18.69
C ILE A 9 -16.90 4.84 -19.71
N ASN A 10 -16.09 5.90 -19.73
CA ASN A 10 -14.89 6.03 -20.55
C ASN A 10 -13.71 6.49 -19.66
N GLY A 11 -12.51 5.97 -19.92
CA GLY A 11 -11.31 6.37 -19.25
C GLY A 11 -10.38 5.21 -18.88
N GLN A 12 -9.47 5.46 -17.94
CA GLN A 12 -8.52 4.43 -17.50
C GLN A 12 -8.23 4.51 -16.01
N LYS A 13 -7.82 3.37 -15.46
CA LYS A 13 -7.27 3.24 -14.11
C LYS A 13 -5.91 2.57 -14.18
N VAL A 14 -4.94 3.07 -13.42
CA VAL A 14 -3.58 2.53 -13.37
C VAL A 14 -3.27 1.99 -11.97
N PHE A 15 -2.28 1.11 -11.88
CA PHE A 15 -1.87 0.42 -10.67
C PHE A 15 -2.97 -0.42 -10.01
N VAL A 16 -3.90 -0.92 -10.81
CA VAL A 16 -5.00 -1.76 -10.33
C VAL A 16 -4.45 -3.14 -9.96
N GLY A 17 -4.61 -3.52 -8.69
CA GLY A 17 -4.26 -4.87 -8.22
C GLY A 17 -5.40 -5.83 -8.45
N SER A 18 -5.06 -7.13 -8.63
CA SER A 18 -6.05 -8.25 -8.68
C SER A 18 -7.16 -8.11 -9.72
N SER A 19 -6.92 -7.34 -10.81
CA SER A 19 -7.91 -7.16 -11.87
C SER A 19 -7.98 -8.32 -12.86
N LEU A 20 -7.01 -9.23 -12.84
CA LEU A 20 -7.08 -10.47 -13.61
C LEU A 20 -7.90 -11.50 -12.84
N GLY A 21 -8.99 -12.00 -13.47
CA GLY A 21 -9.88 -13.00 -12.86
C GLY A 21 -10.81 -12.45 -11.77
N CYS A 22 -11.01 -11.14 -11.69
CA CYS A 22 -12.06 -10.55 -10.84
C CYS A 22 -13.41 -10.60 -11.55
N ASP A 23 -14.49 -10.79 -10.80
CA ASP A 23 -15.87 -10.74 -11.32
C ASP A 23 -16.36 -9.29 -11.45
N PHE A 24 -15.92 -8.42 -10.54
CA PHE A 24 -16.34 -7.02 -10.50
C PHE A 24 -15.16 -6.08 -10.25
N MET A 25 -15.25 -4.89 -10.85
CA MET A 25 -14.33 -3.78 -10.65
C MET A 25 -14.98 -2.67 -9.83
N TRP A 26 -14.42 -2.39 -8.67
CA TRP A 26 -14.85 -1.37 -7.73
C TRP A 26 -14.24 -0.02 -8.13
N THR A 27 -15.03 0.83 -8.80
CA THR A 27 -14.48 1.94 -9.58
C THR A 27 -15.11 3.29 -9.23
N LEU A 28 -14.28 4.27 -8.87
CA LEU A 28 -14.65 5.67 -8.69
C LEU A 28 -14.56 6.42 -10.03
N THR A 29 -15.62 7.10 -10.42
CA THR A 29 -15.71 7.86 -11.69
C THR A 29 -16.25 9.26 -11.47
N VAL A 30 -16.00 10.17 -12.41
CA VAL A 30 -16.67 11.46 -12.45
C VAL A 30 -18.06 11.26 -13.05
N THR A 31 -19.11 11.64 -12.32
CA THR A 31 -20.52 11.55 -12.73
C THR A 31 -21.10 12.91 -13.11
N ASP A 32 -20.48 13.99 -12.68
CA ASP A 32 -20.91 15.37 -12.93
C ASP A 32 -19.67 16.26 -13.07
N THR A 33 -19.49 16.89 -14.22
CA THR A 33 -18.35 17.76 -14.52
C THR A 33 -18.50 19.17 -13.94
N GLU A 34 -19.73 19.58 -13.62
CA GLU A 34 -20.07 20.93 -13.16
C GLU A 34 -20.12 21.02 -11.62
N ALA A 35 -20.30 19.88 -10.95
CA ALA A 35 -20.37 19.85 -9.47
C ALA A 35 -19.00 20.11 -8.83
N LYS A 36 -19.02 20.59 -7.60
CA LYS A 36 -17.81 20.85 -6.81
C LYS A 36 -17.03 19.58 -6.57
N ARG A 37 -15.72 19.74 -6.34
CA ARG A 37 -14.83 18.65 -5.97
C ARG A 37 -15.41 17.84 -4.80
N HIS A 38 -15.39 16.52 -4.92
CA HIS A 38 -15.96 15.52 -4.02
C HIS A 38 -17.49 15.35 -4.11
N GLU A 39 -18.21 16.29 -4.71
CA GLU A 39 -19.65 16.22 -4.97
C GLU A 39 -19.93 15.79 -6.43
N ASN A 40 -18.92 15.44 -7.17
CA ASN A 40 -18.92 15.16 -8.61
C ASN A 40 -18.58 13.69 -8.93
N LEU A 41 -18.59 12.82 -7.94
CA LEU A 41 -18.09 11.45 -8.07
C LEU A 41 -19.19 10.42 -7.83
N GLY A 42 -19.21 9.38 -8.67
CA GLY A 42 -19.98 8.17 -8.49
C GLY A 42 -19.07 6.96 -8.23
N TRP A 43 -19.55 6.01 -7.46
CA TRP A 43 -18.84 4.76 -7.19
C TRP A 43 -19.61 3.60 -7.78
N PHE A 44 -18.98 2.87 -8.71
CA PHE A 44 -19.60 1.79 -9.45
C PHE A 44 -19.01 0.44 -9.12
N MET A 45 -19.84 -0.58 -9.05
CA MET A 45 -19.46 -1.98 -9.07
C MET A 45 -19.68 -2.49 -10.50
N ILE A 46 -18.61 -2.49 -11.30
CA ILE A 46 -18.66 -2.79 -12.72
C ILE A 46 -18.37 -4.27 -12.93
N ASP A 47 -19.24 -4.98 -13.60
CA ASP A 47 -19.00 -6.35 -14.05
C ASP A 47 -17.78 -6.37 -14.99
N ALA A 48 -16.76 -7.13 -14.63
CA ALA A 48 -15.50 -7.18 -15.37
C ALA A 48 -15.60 -7.83 -16.75
N THR A 49 -16.73 -8.50 -17.03
CA THR A 49 -17.00 -9.16 -18.32
C THR A 49 -17.68 -8.25 -19.34
N LEU A 50 -18.06 -7.03 -18.95
CA LEU A 50 -18.73 -6.09 -19.86
C LEU A 50 -17.85 -5.73 -21.06
N PRO A 51 -18.47 -5.61 -22.26
CA PRO A 51 -17.76 -5.15 -23.44
C PRO A 51 -17.11 -3.77 -23.24
N GLY A 52 -15.93 -3.56 -23.84
CA GLY A 52 -15.19 -2.30 -23.73
C GLY A 52 -14.22 -2.24 -22.56
N ILE A 53 -14.12 -3.28 -21.74
CA ILE A 53 -13.12 -3.37 -20.68
C ILE A 53 -11.89 -4.10 -21.22
N THR A 54 -10.71 -3.47 -21.07
CA THR A 54 -9.43 -4.09 -21.40
C THR A 54 -8.50 -3.99 -20.20
N VAL A 55 -7.94 -5.12 -19.78
CA VAL A 55 -6.96 -5.21 -18.68
C VAL A 55 -5.58 -5.48 -19.28
N GLN A 56 -4.63 -4.58 -19.04
CA GLN A 56 -3.27 -4.70 -19.52
C GLN A 56 -2.30 -4.79 -18.33
N PRO A 57 -1.53 -5.88 -18.21
CA PRO A 57 -0.48 -5.99 -17.19
C PRO A 57 0.57 -4.88 -17.33
N MET A 58 1.05 -4.38 -16.19
CA MET A 58 2.11 -3.39 -16.12
C MET A 58 3.42 -4.09 -15.75
N ASP A 59 4.47 -3.80 -16.51
CA ASP A 59 5.82 -4.21 -16.14
C ASP A 59 6.41 -3.19 -15.16
N LEU A 60 6.49 -3.57 -13.90
CA LEU A 60 6.98 -2.72 -12.82
C LEU A 60 8.29 -3.26 -12.27
N LEU A 61 9.09 -2.39 -11.66
CA LEU A 61 10.32 -2.77 -10.97
C LEU A 61 10.14 -3.93 -9.98
N ILE A 62 8.94 -4.06 -9.41
CA ILE A 62 8.57 -5.15 -8.49
C ILE A 62 7.99 -6.38 -9.19
N SER A 63 7.71 -6.29 -10.50
CA SER A 63 7.28 -7.41 -11.31
C SER A 63 8.51 -8.25 -11.69
N GLY A 64 8.39 -9.56 -11.66
CA GLY A 64 9.49 -10.43 -12.03
C GLY A 64 10.32 -10.86 -10.82
N GLY A 65 10.05 -12.03 -10.40
CA GLY A 65 10.64 -12.82 -9.35
C GLY A 65 9.59 -13.78 -8.86
N GLU A 66 9.87 -15.06 -8.90
CA GLU A 66 8.95 -16.11 -8.42
C GLU A 66 8.65 -15.99 -6.93
N SER A 67 9.37 -15.14 -6.26
CA SER A 67 9.30 -14.94 -4.81
C SER A 67 8.17 -14.01 -4.41
N GLY A 68 6.94 -14.22 -4.85
CA GLY A 68 5.71 -13.73 -4.22
C GLY A 68 5.79 -12.60 -3.18
N ALA A 69 6.73 -11.67 -3.32
CA ALA A 69 6.92 -10.55 -2.41
C ALA A 69 5.78 -9.53 -2.62
N GLY A 70 4.60 -10.00 -2.35
CA GLY A 70 3.47 -9.25 -1.81
C GLY A 70 2.81 -8.19 -2.67
N SER A 71 3.25 -7.90 -3.85
CA SER A 71 2.64 -6.83 -4.63
C SER A 71 1.98 -7.28 -5.92
N GLY A 72 1.51 -8.47 -6.04
CA GLY A 72 0.76 -8.99 -7.18
C GLY A 72 0.90 -8.21 -8.50
N VAL A 73 0.59 -8.78 -9.61
CA VAL A 73 0.60 -8.07 -10.91
C VAL A 73 -0.27 -6.81 -10.79
N LYS A 74 0.28 -5.64 -11.12
CA LYS A 74 -0.47 -4.41 -11.29
C LYS A 74 -0.87 -4.26 -12.73
N ASN A 75 -2.05 -3.66 -12.96
CA ASN A 75 -2.60 -3.54 -14.29
C ASN A 75 -3.04 -2.11 -14.57
N THR A 76 -3.08 -1.75 -15.85
CA THR A 76 -3.90 -0.66 -16.35
C THR A 76 -5.22 -1.25 -16.85
N VAL A 77 -6.31 -0.63 -16.46
CA VAL A 77 -7.66 -1.01 -16.94
C VAL A 77 -8.20 0.14 -17.76
N PHE A 78 -8.59 -0.17 -19.00
CA PHE A 78 -9.23 0.76 -19.92
C PHE A 78 -10.72 0.48 -20.00
N PHE A 79 -11.50 1.55 -20.04
CA PHE A 79 -12.95 1.54 -20.25
C PHE A 79 -13.23 2.31 -21.52
N ASP A 80 -13.80 1.65 -22.52
CA ASP A 80 -14.20 2.23 -23.80
C ASP A 80 -15.69 1.99 -24.02
N ASN A 81 -16.49 3.05 -23.83
CA ASN A 81 -17.95 3.02 -23.96
C ASN A 81 -18.62 1.90 -23.15
N VAL A 82 -18.11 1.61 -21.96
CA VAL A 82 -18.65 0.55 -21.10
C VAL A 82 -20.01 0.97 -20.55
N ARG A 83 -21.06 0.24 -20.94
CA ARG A 83 -22.43 0.48 -20.47
C ARG A 83 -22.67 -0.24 -19.15
N VAL A 84 -22.96 0.53 -18.10
CA VAL A 84 -23.15 0.05 -16.75
C VAL A 84 -24.54 0.47 -16.25
N PRO A 85 -25.39 -0.48 -15.81
CA PRO A 85 -26.70 -0.16 -15.27
C PRO A 85 -26.64 0.75 -14.04
N SER A 86 -27.61 1.66 -13.89
CA SER A 86 -27.70 2.55 -12.69
C SER A 86 -27.76 1.79 -11.38
N PHE A 87 -28.28 0.57 -11.40
CA PHE A 87 -28.30 -0.32 -10.24
C PHE A 87 -26.89 -0.58 -9.67
N ASN A 88 -25.88 -0.52 -10.52
CA ASN A 88 -24.47 -0.73 -10.11
C ASN A 88 -23.79 0.53 -9.52
N LEU A 89 -24.52 1.67 -9.48
CA LEU A 89 -24.06 2.89 -8.81
C LEU A 89 -24.33 2.80 -7.30
N ILE A 90 -23.27 2.65 -6.54
CA ILE A 90 -23.35 2.46 -5.10
C ILE A 90 -23.46 3.81 -4.38
N GLY A 91 -24.41 3.92 -3.45
CA GLY A 91 -24.63 5.11 -2.65
C GLY A 91 -25.40 6.23 -3.33
N GLY A 92 -25.66 6.13 -4.64
CA GLY A 92 -26.40 7.11 -5.43
C GLY A 92 -25.53 8.13 -6.18
N HIS A 93 -26.19 8.97 -6.96
CA HIS A 93 -25.54 9.99 -7.79
C HIS A 93 -24.73 10.97 -6.94
N ASN A 94 -23.51 11.26 -7.37
CA ASN A 94 -22.58 12.18 -6.70
C ASN A 94 -22.21 11.83 -5.24
N GLN A 95 -22.49 10.60 -4.78
CA GLN A 95 -22.11 10.12 -3.44
C GLN A 95 -20.81 9.29 -3.43
N GLY A 96 -20.13 9.18 -4.55
CA GLY A 96 -18.95 8.33 -4.69
C GLY A 96 -17.82 8.65 -3.72
N TRP A 97 -17.64 9.92 -3.36
CA TRP A 97 -16.64 10.30 -2.36
C TRP A 97 -16.96 9.77 -0.96
N LYS A 98 -18.22 9.80 -0.57
CA LYS A 98 -18.67 9.25 0.72
C LYS A 98 -18.48 7.75 0.76
N VAL A 99 -18.82 7.05 -0.32
CA VAL A 99 -18.58 5.60 -0.45
C VAL A 99 -17.07 5.29 -0.38
N ALA A 100 -16.25 6.08 -1.12
CA ALA A 100 -14.79 5.92 -1.12
C ALA A 100 -14.19 6.10 0.28
N THR A 101 -14.58 7.12 1.03
CA THR A 101 -14.06 7.37 2.37
C THR A 101 -14.46 6.28 3.34
N THR A 102 -15.70 5.80 3.31
CA THR A 102 -16.17 4.68 4.12
C THR A 102 -15.40 3.40 3.79
N HIS A 103 -15.19 3.11 2.50
CA HIS A 103 -14.40 1.95 2.06
C HIS A 103 -12.96 2.02 2.59
N LEU A 104 -12.30 3.17 2.43
CA LEU A 104 -10.93 3.37 2.92
C LEU A 104 -10.82 3.27 4.45
N GLU A 105 -11.81 3.77 5.18
CA GLU A 105 -11.87 3.63 6.64
C GLU A 105 -12.00 2.17 7.07
N LEU A 106 -12.83 1.40 6.39
CA LEU A 106 -12.98 -0.04 6.65
C LEU A 106 -11.71 -0.81 6.27
N GLU A 107 -11.14 -0.57 5.10
CA GLU A 107 -9.92 -1.22 4.62
C GLU A 107 -8.73 -0.95 5.56
N HIS A 108 -8.49 0.31 5.91
CA HIS A 108 -7.41 0.68 6.80
C HIS A 108 -7.76 0.40 8.27
N GLY A 109 -9.03 0.27 8.58
CA GLY A 109 -9.56 0.00 9.91
C GLY A 109 -9.43 -1.46 10.36
N THR A 110 -9.45 -2.43 9.45
CA THR A 110 -9.56 -3.87 9.79
C THR A 110 -8.27 -4.54 10.26
N GLY A 111 -7.22 -3.80 10.48
CA GLY A 111 -6.02 -4.31 11.17
C GLY A 111 -5.08 -5.08 10.25
N GLY A 112 -3.90 -4.54 10.06
CA GLY A 112 -2.78 -5.29 9.50
C GLY A 112 -2.43 -6.48 10.41
N ARG A 113 -1.76 -7.49 9.86
CA ARG A 113 -1.23 -8.60 10.63
C ARG A 113 -0.28 -8.08 11.70
N ILE A 114 -0.54 -8.40 12.97
CA ILE A 114 0.39 -8.20 14.08
C ILE A 114 1.41 -9.35 14.05
N SER A 115 2.11 -9.49 12.94
CA SER A 115 3.11 -10.52 12.77
C SER A 115 4.49 -9.90 12.61
N ARG A 116 5.51 -10.62 13.03
CA ARG A 116 6.88 -10.32 12.62
C ARG A 116 6.96 -10.34 11.09
N ASN A 117 7.82 -9.49 10.56
CA ASN A 117 8.11 -9.51 9.13
C ASN A 117 8.98 -10.74 8.82
N PRO A 118 8.49 -11.72 8.05
CA PRO A 118 9.22 -12.96 7.78
C PRO A 118 10.54 -12.72 7.04
N VAL A 119 10.69 -11.58 6.38
CA VAL A 119 11.95 -11.20 5.71
C VAL A 119 13.04 -10.92 6.72
N VAL A 120 12.69 -10.32 7.86
CA VAL A 120 13.65 -10.08 8.95
C VAL A 120 14.17 -11.41 9.50
N ASP A 121 13.26 -12.36 9.75
CA ASP A 121 13.66 -13.68 10.24
C ASP A 121 14.58 -14.39 9.23
N ARG A 122 14.24 -14.39 7.93
CA ARG A 122 15.09 -14.94 6.87
C ARG A 122 16.45 -14.26 6.76
N LEU A 123 16.50 -12.93 6.89
CA LEU A 123 17.76 -12.19 6.88
C LEU A 123 18.67 -12.62 8.03
N PHE A 124 18.10 -12.73 9.23
CA PHE A 124 18.84 -13.17 10.41
C PHE A 124 19.34 -14.61 10.26
N ASP A 125 18.51 -15.52 9.80
CA ASP A 125 18.87 -16.93 9.63
C ASP A 125 19.95 -17.09 8.57
N TYR A 126 19.85 -16.38 7.45
CA TYR A 126 20.90 -16.36 6.43
C TYR A 126 22.23 -15.85 7.01
N CYS A 127 22.21 -14.74 7.75
CA CYS A 127 23.43 -14.17 8.32
C CYS A 127 24.05 -15.03 9.44
N LYS A 128 23.28 -15.87 10.13
CA LYS A 128 23.78 -16.81 11.13
C LYS A 128 24.45 -18.02 10.50
N THR A 129 23.95 -18.48 9.35
CA THR A 129 24.39 -19.74 8.71
C THR A 129 25.41 -19.53 7.60
N THR A 130 25.47 -18.33 7.03
CA THR A 130 26.39 -18.01 5.92
C THR A 130 27.68 -17.42 6.45
N ASN A 131 28.80 -17.98 6.01
CA ASN A 131 30.14 -17.51 6.38
C ASN A 131 30.65 -16.45 5.39
N ARG A 132 31.28 -15.42 5.95
CA ARG A 132 32.07 -14.41 5.24
C ARG A 132 33.46 -14.36 5.89
N ARG A 133 34.52 -14.51 5.08
CA ARG A 133 35.92 -14.57 5.60
C ARG A 133 36.14 -15.62 6.69
N GLY A 134 35.46 -16.75 6.59
CA GLY A 134 35.59 -17.88 7.52
C GLY A 134 34.71 -17.84 8.76
N GLU A 135 33.94 -16.74 8.96
CA GLU A 135 33.06 -16.57 10.11
C GLU A 135 31.62 -16.23 9.70
N PRO A 136 30.59 -16.57 10.48
CA PRO A 136 29.22 -16.15 10.22
C PRO A 136 29.12 -14.63 10.04
N ILE A 137 28.25 -14.17 9.11
CA ILE A 137 28.04 -12.74 8.83
C ILE A 137 27.67 -11.98 10.12
N THR A 138 26.98 -12.61 11.06
CA THR A 138 26.61 -12.03 12.36
C THR A 138 27.80 -11.70 13.26
N LYS A 139 29.01 -12.15 12.92
CA LYS A 139 30.26 -11.81 13.63
C LYS A 139 30.92 -10.55 13.09
N ASP A 140 30.56 -10.13 11.87
CA ASP A 140 30.98 -8.85 11.32
C ASP A 140 30.31 -7.69 12.11
N PRO A 141 31.08 -6.77 12.73
CA PRO A 141 30.52 -5.70 13.57
C PRO A 141 29.55 -4.80 12.82
N ASP A 142 29.84 -4.43 11.56
CA ASP A 142 29.00 -3.54 10.75
C ASP A 142 27.69 -4.20 10.36
N ALA A 143 27.75 -5.48 9.98
CA ALA A 143 26.55 -6.26 9.68
C ALA A 143 25.69 -6.46 10.93
N ARG A 144 26.33 -6.73 12.07
CA ARG A 144 25.64 -6.92 13.36
C ARG A 144 24.91 -5.67 13.81
N GLU A 145 25.52 -4.49 13.71
CA GLU A 145 24.88 -3.21 14.03
C GLU A 145 23.61 -3.02 13.20
N LYS A 146 23.68 -3.18 11.88
CA LYS A 146 22.55 -3.06 10.97
C LYS A 146 21.44 -4.08 11.25
N LEU A 147 21.80 -5.31 11.58
CA LEU A 147 20.84 -6.34 11.98
C LEU A 147 20.10 -5.96 13.27
N ILE A 148 20.82 -5.43 14.27
CA ILE A 148 20.23 -4.97 15.52
C ILE A 148 19.26 -3.81 15.25
N ASP A 149 19.65 -2.84 14.44
CA ASP A 149 18.80 -1.73 14.03
C ASP A 149 17.49 -2.21 13.40
N VAL A 150 17.59 -3.12 12.43
CA VAL A 150 16.41 -3.71 11.77
C VAL A 150 15.51 -4.40 12.79
N HIS A 151 16.09 -5.13 13.74
CA HIS A 151 15.32 -5.82 14.77
C HIS A 151 14.57 -4.84 15.68
N ILE A 152 15.26 -3.83 16.19
CA ILE A 152 14.67 -2.81 17.07
C ILE A 152 13.52 -2.07 16.36
N GLU A 153 13.75 -1.60 15.14
CA GLU A 153 12.73 -0.87 14.38
C GLU A 153 11.54 -1.76 14.02
N GLN A 154 11.77 -3.02 13.71
CA GLN A 154 10.70 -3.99 13.47
C GLN A 154 9.83 -4.18 14.72
N GLU A 155 10.42 -4.30 15.90
CA GLU A 155 9.67 -4.41 17.14
C GLU A 155 8.90 -3.12 17.47
N ILE A 156 9.46 -1.95 17.18
CA ILE A 156 8.75 -0.67 17.32
C ILE A 156 7.51 -0.65 16.41
N VAL A 157 7.65 -0.99 15.13
CA VAL A 157 6.51 -1.05 14.20
C VAL A 157 5.44 -2.04 14.69
N ARG A 158 5.86 -3.22 15.18
CA ARG A 158 4.96 -4.22 15.75
C ARG A 158 4.18 -3.69 16.94
N LEU A 159 4.83 -2.97 17.85
CA LEU A 159 4.18 -2.35 19.01
C LEU A 159 3.16 -1.29 18.61
N PHE A 160 3.46 -0.47 17.60
CA PHE A 160 2.48 0.50 17.08
C PHE A 160 1.27 -0.19 16.45
N GLN A 161 1.47 -1.27 15.72
CA GLN A 161 0.37 -2.07 15.16
C GLN A 161 -0.48 -2.70 16.28
N LEU A 162 0.17 -3.26 17.30
CA LEU A 162 -0.50 -3.85 18.46
C LEU A 162 -1.32 -2.81 19.24
N ARG A 163 -0.77 -1.60 19.43
CA ARG A 163 -1.50 -0.48 20.04
C ARG A 163 -2.76 -0.13 19.22
N ASN A 164 -2.63 -0.01 17.91
CA ASN A 164 -3.77 0.33 17.06
C ASN A 164 -4.84 -0.77 17.07
N TYR A 165 -4.42 -2.02 17.11
CA TYR A 165 -5.33 -3.16 17.25
C TYR A 165 -6.08 -3.11 18.59
N TRP A 166 -5.34 -2.90 19.69
CA TRP A 166 -5.91 -2.78 21.03
C TRP A 166 -6.91 -1.61 21.12
N MET A 167 -6.56 -0.43 20.61
CA MET A 167 -7.45 0.74 20.62
C MET A 167 -8.79 0.43 19.94
N ARG A 168 -8.75 -0.18 18.77
CA ARG A 168 -9.96 -0.56 18.04
C ARG A 168 -10.79 -1.61 18.77
N HIS A 169 -10.13 -2.63 19.28
CA HIS A 169 -10.83 -3.68 20.04
C HIS A 169 -11.48 -3.16 21.32
N SER A 170 -10.89 -2.13 21.92
CA SER A 170 -11.42 -1.44 23.11
C SER A 170 -12.42 -0.32 22.77
N GLY A 171 -12.83 -0.15 21.51
CA GLY A 171 -13.76 0.91 21.10
C GLY A 171 -13.16 2.32 21.15
N ILE A 172 -11.84 2.44 21.27
CA ILE A 172 -11.13 3.72 21.28
C ILE A 172 -10.93 4.19 19.83
N SER A 173 -11.43 5.36 19.50
CA SER A 173 -11.27 5.94 18.17
C SER A 173 -9.79 6.24 17.89
N THR A 174 -9.27 5.72 16.79
CA THR A 174 -7.93 6.07 16.30
C THR A 174 -7.99 7.38 15.53
N THR A 175 -6.98 8.23 15.70
CA THR A 175 -6.86 9.52 15.00
C THR A 175 -5.62 9.53 14.11
N TYR A 176 -4.45 9.81 14.65
CA TYR A 176 -3.17 9.83 13.94
C TYR A 176 -2.40 8.50 14.02
N GLU A 177 -2.83 7.58 14.86
CA GLU A 177 -2.09 6.34 15.19
C GLU A 177 -1.97 5.40 14.00
N GLY A 178 -3.02 5.30 13.17
CA GLY A 178 -2.99 4.55 11.93
C GLY A 178 -1.94 5.07 10.93
N PRO A 179 -2.02 6.36 10.53
CA PRO A 179 -1.00 7.02 9.73
C PRO A 179 0.41 6.93 10.30
N GLN A 180 0.58 7.03 11.62
CA GLN A 180 1.87 6.89 12.30
C GLN A 180 2.47 5.50 12.09
N ALA A 181 1.70 4.45 12.34
CA ALA A 181 2.16 3.08 12.13
C ALA A 181 2.48 2.81 10.64
N SER A 182 1.68 3.34 9.72
CA SER A 182 1.91 3.24 8.28
C SER A 182 3.20 3.94 7.85
N TYR A 183 3.43 5.15 8.34
CA TYR A 183 4.66 5.91 8.08
C TYR A 183 5.90 5.17 8.55
N LEU A 184 5.90 4.70 9.80
CA LEU A 184 7.02 3.95 10.37
C LEU A 184 7.31 2.66 9.60
N ARG A 185 6.26 1.89 9.26
CA ARG A 185 6.42 0.66 8.47
C ARG A 185 7.05 0.92 7.09
N LYS A 186 6.66 2.01 6.43
CA LYS A 186 7.18 2.39 5.11
C LYS A 186 8.63 2.84 5.17
N THR A 187 8.98 3.68 6.12
CA THR A 187 10.35 4.16 6.32
C THR A 187 11.28 3.04 6.74
N LEU A 188 10.82 2.13 7.60
CA LEU A 188 11.56 0.91 7.94
C LEU A 188 11.79 0.03 6.70
N GLY A 189 10.77 -0.19 5.87
CA GLY A 189 10.91 -1.00 4.65
C GLY A 189 12.01 -0.49 3.74
N LEU A 190 12.10 0.83 3.54
CA LEU A 190 13.15 1.45 2.74
C LEU A 190 14.53 1.33 3.40
N LYS A 191 14.63 1.54 4.73
CA LYS A 191 15.88 1.39 5.47
C LYS A 191 16.38 -0.05 5.44
N MET A 192 15.48 -1.01 5.65
CA MET A 192 15.80 -2.43 5.60
C MET A 192 16.30 -2.87 4.21
N SER A 193 15.70 -2.35 3.14
CA SER A 193 16.18 -2.58 1.77
C SER A 193 17.64 -2.16 1.60
N ARG A 194 18.03 -1.01 2.14
CA ARG A 194 19.42 -0.55 2.11
C ARG A 194 20.33 -1.42 2.97
N HIS A 195 19.91 -1.78 4.18
CA HIS A 195 20.68 -2.66 5.05
C HIS A 195 20.89 -4.05 4.44
N ILE A 196 19.90 -4.60 3.73
CA ILE A 196 20.05 -5.87 3.01
C ILE A 196 21.18 -5.74 1.97
N LEU A 197 21.18 -4.67 1.16
CA LEU A 197 22.23 -4.43 0.17
C LEU A 197 23.61 -4.30 0.82
N ASP A 198 23.71 -3.55 1.90
CA ASP A 198 24.98 -3.32 2.62
C ASP A 198 25.52 -4.58 3.29
N ILE A 199 24.63 -5.37 3.90
CA ILE A 199 25.01 -6.60 4.62
C ILE A 199 25.38 -7.71 3.64
N LEU A 200 24.58 -7.91 2.60
CA LEU A 200 24.66 -9.09 1.74
C LEU A 200 25.49 -8.87 0.46
N GLY A 201 25.67 -7.60 0.05
CA GLY A 201 26.40 -7.24 -1.15
C GLY A 201 25.81 -7.90 -2.41
N PRO A 202 26.66 -8.47 -3.29
CA PRO A 202 26.20 -9.04 -4.57
C PRO A 202 25.13 -10.14 -4.43
N ALA A 203 25.11 -10.89 -3.34
CA ALA A 203 24.12 -11.94 -3.10
C ALA A 203 22.67 -11.40 -2.93
N SER A 204 22.50 -10.08 -2.70
CA SER A 204 21.19 -9.43 -2.67
C SER A 204 20.74 -8.84 -4.01
N LEU A 205 21.54 -9.02 -5.08
CA LEU A 205 21.27 -8.45 -6.42
C LEU A 205 20.76 -9.49 -7.42
N THR A 206 20.60 -10.72 -6.99
CA THR A 206 20.10 -11.82 -7.84
C THR A 206 19.01 -12.60 -7.13
N PHE A 207 18.02 -13.03 -7.91
CA PHE A 207 16.97 -13.96 -7.47
C PHE A 207 17.28 -15.42 -7.87
N ASP A 208 18.50 -15.69 -8.33
CA ASP A 208 18.96 -17.04 -8.56
C ASP A 208 18.99 -17.82 -7.23
N PRO A 209 18.35 -19.00 -7.14
CA PRO A 209 18.25 -19.73 -5.88
C PRO A 209 19.59 -20.21 -5.31
N GLU A 210 20.60 -20.41 -6.17
CA GLU A 210 21.92 -20.91 -5.76
C GLU A 210 22.86 -19.76 -5.38
N LEU A 211 22.77 -18.62 -6.07
CA LEU A 211 23.67 -17.47 -5.91
C LEU A 211 23.08 -16.38 -5.02
N GLY A 212 21.77 -16.30 -4.96
CA GLY A 212 21.04 -15.27 -4.22
C GLY A 212 20.91 -15.56 -2.73
N ALA A 213 20.98 -14.52 -1.92
CA ALA A 213 20.79 -14.65 -0.49
C ALA A 213 19.38 -15.13 -0.17
N SER A 214 19.29 -16.14 0.71
CA SER A 214 18.02 -16.78 1.09
C SER A 214 17.21 -17.22 -0.16
N GLU A 215 17.87 -17.97 -1.05
CA GLU A 215 17.26 -18.49 -2.29
C GLU A 215 16.70 -17.37 -3.21
N GLY A 216 17.38 -16.23 -3.26
CA GLY A 216 16.98 -15.06 -4.05
C GLY A 216 15.88 -14.18 -3.43
N HIS A 217 15.31 -14.56 -2.27
CA HIS A 217 14.24 -13.79 -1.63
C HIS A 217 14.67 -12.37 -1.20
N MET A 218 15.95 -12.15 -0.90
CA MET A 218 16.43 -10.84 -0.46
C MET A 218 16.47 -9.81 -1.59
N GLU A 219 16.68 -10.23 -2.82
CA GLU A 219 16.66 -9.36 -4.00
C GLU A 219 15.27 -8.73 -4.20
N ALA A 220 14.23 -9.57 -4.27
CA ALA A 220 12.85 -9.09 -4.43
C ALA A 220 12.44 -8.12 -3.33
N HIS A 221 12.87 -8.38 -2.09
CA HIS A 221 12.58 -7.51 -0.96
C HIS A 221 13.30 -6.16 -1.06
N SER A 222 14.52 -6.14 -1.55
CA SER A 222 15.30 -4.92 -1.79
C SER A 222 14.60 -4.00 -2.80
N ARG A 223 14.08 -4.55 -3.89
CA ARG A 223 13.29 -3.79 -4.88
C ARG A 223 11.95 -3.32 -4.31
N ALA A 224 11.23 -4.19 -3.61
CA ALA A 224 9.94 -3.86 -3.01
C ALA A 224 10.04 -2.72 -1.99
N GLY A 225 11.14 -2.61 -1.25
CA GLY A 225 11.38 -1.55 -0.26
C GLY A 225 11.34 -0.14 -0.86
N ILE A 226 11.84 0.02 -2.09
CA ILE A 226 11.83 1.32 -2.80
C ILE A 226 10.39 1.77 -3.11
N ILE A 227 9.53 0.83 -3.47
CA ILE A 227 8.15 1.12 -3.88
C ILE A 227 7.21 1.20 -2.68
N ALA A 228 7.53 0.53 -1.59
CA ALA A 228 6.68 0.44 -0.40
C ALA A 228 6.29 1.80 0.22
N ILE A 229 7.03 2.87 -0.07
CA ILE A 229 6.71 4.23 0.39
C ILE A 229 5.49 4.86 -0.29
N HIS A 230 5.00 4.31 -1.42
CA HIS A 230 3.93 4.89 -2.23
C HIS A 230 2.52 4.31 -1.95
N PRO A 231 2.27 2.99 -2.03
CA PRO A 231 0.93 2.42 -1.95
C PRO A 231 0.24 2.69 -0.60
N GLY A 232 -1.08 2.83 -0.60
CA GLY A 232 -1.86 3.08 0.62
C GLY A 232 -1.58 4.46 1.25
N GLY A 233 -1.39 5.49 0.41
CA GLY A 233 -0.97 6.84 0.79
C GLY A 233 0.55 6.93 1.00
N THR A 234 1.18 7.88 0.32
CA THR A 234 2.63 8.10 0.41
C THR A 234 3.06 8.47 1.84
N THR A 235 4.34 8.37 2.13
CA THR A 235 4.91 8.84 3.41
C THR A 235 4.55 10.30 3.70
N ASP A 236 4.50 11.16 2.67
CA ASP A 236 4.13 12.56 2.85
C ASP A 236 2.63 12.74 3.13
N ILE A 237 1.77 11.96 2.47
CA ILE A 237 0.34 11.94 2.79
C ILE A 237 0.12 11.47 4.23
N GLN A 238 0.86 10.46 4.71
CA GLN A 238 0.76 10.04 6.11
C GLN A 238 1.13 11.17 7.08
N LYS A 239 2.20 11.92 6.79
CA LYS A 239 2.59 13.12 7.58
C LYS A 239 1.50 14.18 7.57
N VAL A 240 0.91 14.48 6.40
CA VAL A 240 -0.18 15.45 6.26
C VAL A 240 -1.41 15.02 7.07
N ILE A 241 -1.76 13.74 7.05
CA ILE A 241 -2.89 13.23 7.85
C ILE A 241 -2.57 13.36 9.34
N MET A 242 -1.38 12.94 9.79
CA MET A 242 -0.97 13.10 11.19
C MET A 242 -1.02 14.55 11.64
N SER A 243 -0.42 15.48 10.87
CA SER A 243 -0.39 16.90 11.23
C SER A 243 -1.78 17.49 11.40
N ARG A 244 -2.70 17.15 10.50
CA ARG A 244 -4.11 17.60 10.58
C ARG A 244 -4.84 17.02 11.80
N ARG A 245 -4.53 15.79 12.16
CA ARG A 245 -5.18 15.11 13.30
C ARG A 245 -4.70 15.61 14.66
N ILE A 246 -3.47 16.12 14.73
CA ILE A 246 -2.93 16.76 15.95
C ILE A 246 -3.12 18.30 15.98
N GLY A 247 -3.94 18.85 15.04
CA GLY A 247 -4.30 20.27 15.01
C GLY A 247 -3.36 21.17 14.21
N ILE A 248 -2.30 20.66 13.60
CA ILE A 248 -1.40 21.48 12.79
C ILE A 248 -2.04 21.75 11.42
N GLY A 249 -2.25 23.02 11.08
CA GLY A 249 -2.71 23.47 9.76
C GLY A 249 -4.24 23.49 9.54
N ARG A 250 -5.06 23.02 10.50
CA ARG A 250 -6.53 23.04 10.38
C ARG A 250 -7.19 24.18 11.17
N GLU A 251 -6.63 24.55 12.33
CA GLU A 251 -7.18 25.59 13.20
C GLU A 251 -7.27 26.98 12.54
N VAL A 252 -6.37 27.30 11.62
CA VAL A 252 -6.37 28.60 10.92
C VAL A 252 -7.56 28.75 9.97
N ARG A 253 -8.07 27.65 9.41
CA ARG A 253 -9.22 27.68 8.48
C ARG A 253 -10.57 27.70 9.20
N GLU A 254 -10.69 27.01 10.33
CA GLU A 254 -11.95 27.02 11.11
C GLU A 254 -12.17 28.37 11.81
N LYS A 255 -11.10 29.01 12.31
CA LYS A 255 -11.18 30.37 12.88
C LYS A 255 -11.42 31.46 11.83
N ALA A 256 -10.91 31.30 10.61
CA ALA A 256 -11.19 32.21 9.51
C ALA A 256 -12.63 32.10 8.97
N GLY A 257 -13.24 30.92 9.06
CA GLY A 257 -14.67 30.72 8.71
C GLY A 257 -15.67 31.14 9.80
N ALA A 258 -15.21 31.29 11.04
CA ALA A 258 -16.05 31.74 12.16
C ALA A 258 -16.06 33.27 12.35
N LEU A 259 -15.26 33.98 11.54
CA LEU A 259 -15.17 35.46 11.56
C LEU A 259 -15.80 36.13 10.33
N GLY A 260 -16.54 35.34 9.51
CA GLY A 260 -17.25 35.82 8.32
C GLY A 260 -18.77 35.78 8.47
#